data_5f655768941924dbbd557f2ffe93e4a1
#
_entry.id   5f655768941924dbbd557f2ffe93e4a1
#
_cell.length_a   1.000
_cell.length_b   1.000
_cell.length_c   1.000
_cell.angle_alpha   90.00
_cell.angle_beta   90.00
_cell.angle_gamma   90.00
#
_symmetry.space_group_name_H-M   'P 1'
#
loop_
_entity.id
_entity.type
_entity.pdbx_description
1 polymer ?
#
loop_
_entity_poly.entity_id
_entity_poly.type
_entity_poly.pdbx_seq_one_letter_code
_entity_poly.pdbx_strand_id
1 'polypeptide(L)'
;MRTSTDVLAVAMPAATLTTLLAIGDWQGLKQGAFTAATTFGATYILKYSISKRRPDGSDDHSFPSMHTATAFADAAFLQRRFGWKIGVPAYALAAYVGWGRTFAKKHDVWDVVAGAAIGAGSAYIYTRPFAREHNLSIMPFSYADGMGVAASFTF
;
A
#
# COMPACT_ATOMS: atom_id res chain seq x y z
N MET A 1 6.42 18.69 -10.16
CA MET A 1 5.38 17.65 -10.00
C MET A 1 5.80 16.26 -10.49
N ARG A 2 6.42 16.07 -11.66
CA ARG A 2 6.91 14.73 -12.07
C ARG A 2 7.85 14.15 -11.01
N THR A 3 8.89 14.86 -10.64
CA THR A 3 9.89 14.42 -9.68
C THR A 3 9.29 14.04 -8.31
N SER A 4 8.34 14.83 -7.79
CA SER A 4 7.74 14.55 -6.49
C SER A 4 6.89 13.27 -6.49
N THR A 5 6.12 13.02 -7.54
CA THR A 5 5.30 11.80 -7.65
C THR A 5 6.14 10.56 -7.95
N ASP A 6 7.24 10.71 -8.71
CA ASP A 6 8.17 9.61 -8.96
C ASP A 6 8.92 9.24 -7.67
N VAL A 7 9.35 10.24 -6.90
CA VAL A 7 9.99 10.02 -5.59
C VAL A 7 9.02 9.37 -4.60
N LEU A 8 7.78 9.86 -4.49
CA LEU A 8 6.80 9.29 -3.56
C LEU A 8 6.43 7.85 -3.90
N ALA A 9 6.28 7.51 -5.18
CA ALA A 9 5.96 6.13 -5.59
C ALA A 9 7.04 5.11 -5.17
N VAL A 10 8.27 5.56 -4.93
CA VAL A 10 9.36 4.72 -4.42
C VAL A 10 9.56 4.90 -2.92
N ALA A 11 9.47 6.13 -2.41
CA ALA A 11 9.73 6.44 -1.01
C ALA A 11 8.69 5.82 -0.06
N MET A 12 7.41 5.77 -0.47
CA MET A 12 6.37 5.17 0.35
C MET A 12 6.65 3.69 0.64
N PRO A 13 6.79 2.80 -0.37
CA PRO A 13 7.10 1.40 -0.10
C PRO A 13 8.47 1.19 0.57
N ALA A 14 9.45 2.04 0.30
CA ALA A 14 10.74 1.98 0.99
C ALA A 14 10.62 2.30 2.48
N ALA A 15 9.85 3.31 2.84
CA ALA A 15 9.57 3.66 4.24
C ALA A 15 8.79 2.54 4.95
N THR A 16 7.79 1.96 4.28
CA THR A 16 7.04 0.80 4.79
C THR A 16 7.97 -0.39 5.03
N LEU A 17 8.81 -0.75 4.07
CA LEU A 17 9.79 -1.82 4.20
C LEU A 17 10.73 -1.58 5.40
N THR A 18 11.27 -0.38 5.51
CA THR A 18 12.16 0.00 6.61
C THR A 18 11.46 -0.12 7.97
N THR A 19 10.19 0.32 8.05
CA THR A 19 9.39 0.21 9.27
C THR A 19 9.16 -1.25 9.65
N LEU A 20 8.75 -2.11 8.70
CA LEU A 20 8.53 -3.53 8.94
C LEU A 20 9.80 -4.24 9.45
N LEU A 21 10.95 -3.92 8.86
CA LEU A 21 12.25 -4.43 9.31
C LEU A 21 12.59 -3.95 10.73
N ALA A 22 12.37 -2.67 11.02
CA ALA A 22 12.69 -2.08 12.31
C ALA A 22 11.85 -2.67 13.46
N ILE A 23 10.58 -3.01 13.21
CA ILE A 23 9.69 -3.63 14.20
C ILE A 23 9.73 -5.17 14.18
N GLY A 24 10.51 -5.78 13.29
CA GLY A 24 10.62 -7.24 13.17
C GLY A 24 9.36 -7.94 12.63
N ASP A 25 8.53 -7.23 11.86
CA ASP A 25 7.29 -7.77 11.30
C ASP A 25 7.54 -8.63 10.06
N TRP A 26 8.02 -9.85 10.29
CA TRP A 26 8.32 -10.81 9.22
C TRP A 26 7.10 -11.26 8.43
N GLN A 27 5.93 -11.32 9.07
CA GLN A 27 4.68 -11.62 8.38
C GLN A 27 4.25 -10.46 7.47
N GLY A 28 4.35 -9.22 7.97
CA GLY A 28 4.12 -8.04 7.15
C GLY A 28 5.05 -7.98 5.96
N LEU A 29 6.33 -8.33 6.12
CA LEU A 29 7.30 -8.42 5.01
C LEU A 29 6.87 -9.43 3.94
N LYS A 30 6.45 -10.64 4.33
CA LYS A 30 5.94 -11.65 3.39
C LYS A 30 4.69 -11.16 2.66
N GLN A 31 3.73 -10.59 3.39
CA GLN A 31 2.49 -10.07 2.83
C GLN A 31 2.75 -8.88 1.88
N GLY A 32 3.66 -7.98 2.26
CA GLY A 32 4.12 -6.88 1.42
C GLY A 32 4.80 -7.36 0.14
N ALA A 33 5.63 -8.39 0.23
CA ALA A 33 6.29 -9.00 -0.93
C ALA A 33 5.28 -9.60 -1.92
N PHE A 34 4.26 -10.36 -1.44
CA PHE A 34 3.19 -10.89 -2.29
C PHE A 34 2.33 -9.77 -2.89
N THR A 35 2.01 -8.74 -2.11
CA THR A 35 1.29 -7.55 -2.59
C THR A 35 2.06 -6.88 -3.72
N ALA A 36 3.36 -6.62 -3.52
CA ALA A 36 4.23 -6.01 -4.52
C ALA A 36 4.32 -6.88 -5.79
N ALA A 37 4.63 -8.17 -5.64
CA ALA A 37 4.77 -9.09 -6.77
C ALA A 37 3.50 -9.15 -7.62
N THR A 38 2.32 -9.24 -6.98
CA THR A 38 1.04 -9.26 -7.68
C THR A 38 0.73 -7.92 -8.35
N THR A 39 0.98 -6.80 -7.65
CA THR A 39 0.77 -5.45 -8.20
C THR A 39 1.66 -5.22 -9.43
N PHE A 40 2.96 -5.50 -9.33
CA PHE A 40 3.89 -5.35 -10.45
C PHE A 40 3.55 -6.31 -11.59
N GLY A 41 3.31 -7.59 -11.30
CA GLY A 41 2.97 -8.61 -12.30
C GLY A 41 1.70 -8.27 -13.06
N ALA A 42 0.60 -7.98 -12.37
CA ALA A 42 -0.67 -7.61 -13.00
C ALA A 42 -0.55 -6.31 -13.82
N THR A 43 0.10 -5.28 -13.25
CA THR A 43 0.29 -4.01 -13.95
C THR A 43 1.18 -4.18 -15.18
N TYR A 44 2.24 -4.98 -15.08
CA TYR A 44 3.15 -5.25 -16.19
C TYR A 44 2.46 -6.02 -17.32
N ILE A 45 1.75 -7.11 -17.00
CA ILE A 45 1.00 -7.91 -17.99
C ILE A 45 0.01 -7.01 -18.72
N LEU A 46 -0.81 -6.25 -18.01
CA LEU A 46 -1.81 -5.37 -18.63
C LEU A 46 -1.15 -4.27 -19.49
N LYS A 47 -0.04 -3.71 -19.04
CA LYS A 47 0.69 -2.67 -19.75
C LYS A 47 1.19 -3.12 -21.13
N TYR A 48 1.60 -4.36 -21.25
CA TYR A 48 2.10 -4.90 -22.53
C TYR A 48 1.01 -5.65 -23.34
N SER A 49 -0.11 -5.98 -22.69
CA SER A 49 -1.28 -6.57 -23.41
C SER A 49 -2.21 -5.51 -23.99
N ILE A 50 -2.22 -4.30 -23.42
CA ILE A 50 -3.12 -3.22 -23.83
C ILE A 50 -2.29 -2.07 -24.37
N SER A 51 -2.27 -1.94 -25.72
CA SER A 51 -1.65 -0.78 -26.35
C SER A 51 -2.55 0.44 -26.19
N LYS A 52 -2.11 1.41 -25.38
CA LYS A 52 -2.80 2.66 -25.16
C LYS A 52 -1.81 3.81 -25.14
N ARG A 53 -1.98 4.73 -26.08
CA ARG A 53 -1.09 5.90 -26.22
C ARG A 53 -1.22 6.83 -25.01
N ARG A 54 -0.11 7.33 -24.51
CA ARG A 54 -0.11 8.33 -23.44
C ARG A 54 -0.70 9.65 -23.90
N PRO A 55 -1.37 10.40 -23.01
CA PRO A 55 -1.88 11.73 -23.35
C PRO A 55 -0.83 12.70 -23.88
N ASP A 56 0.45 12.57 -23.47
CA ASP A 56 1.56 13.39 -23.97
C ASP A 56 2.22 12.80 -25.24
N GLY A 57 1.74 11.67 -25.73
CA GLY A 57 2.23 11.02 -26.93
C GLY A 57 3.62 10.36 -26.80
N SER A 58 4.16 10.24 -25.58
CA SER A 58 5.54 9.77 -25.37
C SER A 58 5.76 8.27 -25.60
N ASP A 59 4.73 7.42 -25.40
CA ASP A 59 4.75 6.00 -25.71
C ASP A 59 3.32 5.42 -25.75
N ASP A 60 3.19 4.13 -26.14
CA ASP A 60 1.93 3.43 -26.29
C ASP A 60 1.62 2.48 -25.12
N HIS A 61 2.27 2.66 -23.96
CA HIS A 61 2.08 1.86 -22.77
C HIS A 61 1.58 2.70 -21.59
N SER A 62 0.45 3.43 -21.81
CA SER A 62 -0.16 4.25 -20.78
C SER A 62 -0.84 3.42 -19.69
N PHE A 63 -1.60 2.41 -20.09
CA PHE A 63 -2.48 1.65 -19.20
C PHE A 63 -1.80 0.40 -18.62
N PRO A 64 -2.01 0.10 -17.33
CA PRO A 64 -2.40 1.00 -16.26
C PRO A 64 -1.22 1.80 -15.70
N SER A 65 -1.48 2.77 -14.80
CA SER A 65 -0.42 3.56 -14.16
C SER A 65 0.32 2.78 -13.08
N MET A 66 1.57 2.42 -13.34
CA MET A 66 2.44 1.70 -12.38
C MET A 66 2.69 2.51 -11.10
N HIS A 67 2.98 3.81 -11.20
CA HIS A 67 3.21 4.68 -10.04
C HIS A 67 1.99 4.73 -9.12
N THR A 68 0.80 4.84 -9.71
CA THR A 68 -0.45 4.82 -8.95
C THR A 68 -0.69 3.45 -8.32
N ALA A 69 -0.46 2.36 -9.06
CA ALA A 69 -0.63 1.01 -8.55
C ALA A 69 0.28 0.76 -7.33
N THR A 70 1.55 1.15 -7.42
CA THR A 70 2.52 1.02 -6.32
C THR A 70 2.11 1.85 -5.09
N ALA A 71 1.74 3.12 -5.28
CA ALA A 71 1.34 3.99 -4.18
C ALA A 71 0.06 3.50 -3.48
N PHE A 72 -0.95 3.06 -4.25
CA PHE A 72 -2.18 2.53 -3.67
C PHE A 72 -2.02 1.14 -3.06
N ALA A 73 -1.11 0.31 -3.58
CA ALA A 73 -0.75 -0.96 -2.95
C ALA A 73 -0.16 -0.73 -1.55
N ASP A 74 0.78 0.20 -1.44
CA ASP A 74 1.41 0.55 -0.17
C ASP A 74 0.41 1.18 0.81
N ALA A 75 -0.41 2.14 0.36
CA ALA A 75 -1.42 2.78 1.19
C ALA A 75 -2.46 1.78 1.72
N ALA A 76 -2.94 0.87 0.87
CA ALA A 76 -3.86 -0.18 1.25
C ALA A 76 -3.20 -1.21 2.19
N PHE A 77 -1.94 -1.55 1.96
CA PHE A 77 -1.16 -2.40 2.86
C PHE A 77 -1.07 -1.77 4.24
N LEU A 78 -0.64 -0.52 4.35
CA LEU A 78 -0.53 0.21 5.61
C LEU A 78 -1.87 0.31 6.34
N GLN A 79 -2.95 0.61 5.61
CA GLN A 79 -4.29 0.66 6.18
C GLN A 79 -4.75 -0.70 6.72
N ARG A 80 -4.55 -1.77 5.96
CA ARG A 80 -4.94 -3.13 6.37
C ARG A 80 -4.08 -3.64 7.52
N ARG A 81 -2.78 -3.34 7.51
CA ARG A 81 -1.82 -3.82 8.51
C ARG A 81 -1.94 -3.07 9.82
N PHE A 82 -1.97 -1.73 9.77
CA PHE A 82 -1.86 -0.85 10.93
C PHE A 82 -3.11 0.01 11.21
N GLY A 83 -4.14 -0.13 10.39
CA GLY A 83 -5.41 0.56 10.59
C GLY A 83 -5.51 1.94 9.94
N TRP A 84 -6.68 2.56 10.12
CA TRP A 84 -7.04 3.79 9.42
C TRP A 84 -6.23 5.03 9.84
N LYS A 85 -5.69 5.06 11.05
CA LYS A 85 -4.85 6.18 11.51
C LYS A 85 -3.61 6.36 10.63
N ILE A 86 -3.02 5.26 10.19
CA ILE A 86 -1.89 5.24 9.24
C ILE A 86 -2.39 5.25 7.80
N GLY A 87 -3.50 4.57 7.53
CA GLY A 87 -4.06 4.45 6.18
C GLY A 87 -4.51 5.77 5.57
N VAL A 88 -5.18 6.65 6.33
CA VAL A 88 -5.68 7.94 5.80
C VAL A 88 -4.56 8.80 5.21
N PRO A 89 -3.47 9.12 5.93
CA PRO A 89 -2.36 9.88 5.34
C PRO A 89 -1.69 9.14 4.18
N ALA A 90 -1.57 7.81 4.24
CA ALA A 90 -1.00 7.04 3.14
C ALA A 90 -1.85 7.12 1.86
N TYR A 91 -3.18 7.00 1.98
CA TYR A 91 -4.09 7.18 0.85
C TYR A 91 -4.08 8.62 0.30
N ALA A 92 -3.92 9.62 1.16
CA ALA A 92 -3.78 11.01 0.69
C ALA A 92 -2.52 11.18 -0.19
N LEU A 93 -1.39 10.57 0.21
CA LEU A 93 -0.18 10.58 -0.59
C LEU A 93 -0.35 9.78 -1.90
N ALA A 94 -1.00 8.62 -1.85
CA ALA A 94 -1.28 7.82 -3.04
C ALA A 94 -2.20 8.56 -4.02
N ALA A 95 -3.22 9.26 -3.52
CA ALA A 95 -4.10 10.10 -4.34
C ALA A 95 -3.33 11.27 -4.98
N TYR A 96 -2.40 11.89 -4.25
CA TYR A 96 -1.52 12.92 -4.79
C TYR A 96 -0.62 12.36 -5.92
N VAL A 97 -0.08 11.14 -5.75
CA VAL A 97 0.66 10.47 -6.83
C VAL A 97 -0.22 10.30 -8.06
N GLY A 98 -1.43 9.73 -7.92
CA GLY A 98 -2.37 9.53 -9.03
C GLY A 98 -2.73 10.84 -9.73
N TRP A 99 -3.08 11.87 -8.97
CA TRP A 99 -3.38 13.19 -9.50
C TRP A 99 -2.19 13.79 -10.26
N GLY A 100 -0.98 13.69 -9.72
CA GLY A 100 0.22 14.19 -10.38
C GLY A 100 0.53 13.49 -11.71
N ARG A 101 0.13 12.22 -11.87
CA ARG A 101 0.28 11.48 -13.15
C ARG A 101 -0.67 12.02 -14.23
N THR A 102 -1.89 12.37 -13.86
CA THR A 102 -2.85 12.99 -14.80
C THR A 102 -2.44 14.44 -15.13
N PHE A 103 -2.05 15.22 -14.12
CA PHE A 103 -1.56 16.57 -14.30
C PHE A 103 -0.32 16.64 -15.23
N ALA A 104 0.59 15.67 -15.10
CA ALA A 104 1.78 15.56 -15.96
C ALA A 104 1.48 15.03 -17.37
N LYS A 105 0.20 14.75 -17.69
CA LYS A 105 -0.26 14.15 -18.97
C LYS A 105 0.40 12.82 -19.31
N LYS A 106 0.93 12.10 -18.30
CA LYS A 106 1.53 10.77 -18.49
C LYS A 106 0.50 9.66 -18.50
N HIS A 107 -0.62 9.87 -17.81
CA HIS A 107 -1.73 8.96 -17.69
C HIS A 107 -3.05 9.71 -17.71
N ASP A 108 -4.10 9.10 -18.22
CA ASP A 108 -5.46 9.61 -18.02
C ASP A 108 -6.08 9.07 -16.72
N VAL A 109 -7.30 9.52 -16.42
CA VAL A 109 -8.00 9.13 -15.18
C VAL A 109 -8.22 7.62 -15.11
N TRP A 110 -8.51 6.95 -16.23
CA TRP A 110 -8.76 5.50 -16.26
C TRP A 110 -7.50 4.69 -15.98
N ASP A 111 -6.32 5.16 -16.44
CA ASP A 111 -5.03 4.53 -16.13
C ASP A 111 -4.74 4.60 -14.61
N VAL A 112 -5.11 5.73 -14.00
CA VAL A 112 -4.94 5.97 -12.56
C VAL A 112 -5.91 5.13 -11.75
N VAL A 113 -7.20 5.11 -12.12
CA VAL A 113 -8.23 4.31 -11.43
C VAL A 113 -7.91 2.80 -11.52
N ALA A 114 -7.53 2.32 -12.69
CA ALA A 114 -7.13 0.93 -12.87
C ALA A 114 -5.88 0.59 -12.03
N GLY A 115 -4.86 1.46 -12.04
CA GLY A 115 -3.68 1.29 -11.21
C GLY A 115 -4.04 1.24 -9.72
N ALA A 116 -4.87 2.17 -9.24
CA ALA A 116 -5.33 2.20 -7.86
C ALA A 116 -6.09 0.92 -7.46
N ALA A 117 -6.98 0.44 -8.34
CA ALA A 117 -7.75 -0.79 -8.10
C ALA A 117 -6.84 -2.03 -8.02
N ILE A 118 -5.86 -2.15 -8.93
CA ILE A 118 -4.90 -3.26 -8.93
C ILE A 118 -4.06 -3.22 -7.64
N GLY A 119 -3.50 -2.06 -7.29
CA GLY A 119 -2.66 -1.92 -6.11
C GLY A 119 -3.41 -2.20 -4.82
N ALA A 120 -4.54 -1.52 -4.59
CA ALA A 120 -5.36 -1.73 -3.41
C ALA A 120 -5.90 -3.17 -3.36
N GLY A 121 -6.41 -3.70 -4.46
CA GLY A 121 -6.91 -5.08 -4.54
C GLY A 121 -5.85 -6.12 -4.14
N SER A 122 -4.62 -5.98 -4.65
CA SER A 122 -3.51 -6.85 -4.30
C SER A 122 -3.23 -6.81 -2.78
N ALA A 123 -3.20 -5.63 -2.18
CA ALA A 123 -2.97 -5.50 -0.73
C ALA A 123 -4.11 -6.14 0.08
N TYR A 124 -5.37 -5.95 -0.33
CA TYR A 124 -6.50 -6.54 0.37
C TYR A 124 -6.54 -8.07 0.32
N ILE A 125 -5.98 -8.69 -0.73
CA ILE A 125 -5.88 -10.14 -0.87
C ILE A 125 -4.88 -10.72 0.15
N TYR A 126 -3.72 -10.10 0.30
CA TYR A 126 -2.62 -10.70 1.05
C TYR A 126 -2.45 -10.15 2.47
N THR A 127 -2.89 -8.90 2.74
CA THR A 127 -2.58 -8.24 4.00
C THR A 127 -3.60 -8.55 5.09
N ARG A 128 -3.09 -8.95 6.25
CA ARG A 128 -3.86 -9.17 7.49
C ARG A 128 -3.48 -8.12 8.54
N PRO A 129 -4.42 -7.74 9.43
CA PRO A 129 -4.14 -6.81 10.51
C PRO A 129 -3.03 -7.31 11.45
N PHE A 130 -2.10 -6.44 11.80
CA PHE A 130 -0.99 -6.74 12.71
C PHE A 130 -1.49 -7.26 14.06
N ALA A 131 -2.53 -6.63 14.64
CA ALA A 131 -3.12 -7.03 15.91
C ALA A 131 -3.76 -8.44 15.92
N ARG A 132 -4.11 -8.99 14.75
CA ARG A 132 -4.67 -10.35 14.66
C ARG A 132 -3.60 -11.44 14.65
N GLU A 133 -2.39 -11.10 14.24
CA GLU A 133 -1.28 -12.06 14.16
C GLU A 133 -0.45 -12.08 15.45
N HIS A 134 -0.48 -10.98 16.18
CA HIS A 134 0.21 -10.84 17.47
C HIS A 134 -0.85 -10.71 18.56
N ASN A 135 -1.50 -11.80 18.94
CA ASN A 135 -2.58 -11.83 19.93
C ASN A 135 -2.26 -10.97 21.17
N LEU A 136 -2.51 -9.66 21.08
CA LEU A 136 -2.45 -8.77 22.21
C LEU A 136 -3.77 -8.90 22.97
N SER A 137 -3.78 -9.65 24.05
CA SER A 137 -4.90 -9.76 24.98
C SER A 137 -4.66 -8.82 26.16
N ILE A 138 -5.50 -7.80 26.30
CA ILE A 138 -5.52 -6.93 27.46
C ILE A 138 -6.75 -7.31 28.29
N MET A 139 -6.53 -7.90 29.47
CA MET A 139 -7.60 -8.28 30.39
C MET A 139 -7.51 -7.46 31.69
N PRO A 140 -8.56 -6.73 32.06
CA PRO A 140 -8.66 -6.21 33.41
C PRO A 140 -8.88 -7.40 34.39
N PHE A 141 -8.16 -7.42 35.48
CA PHE A 141 -8.39 -8.37 36.56
C PHE A 141 -8.59 -7.65 37.88
N SER A 142 -9.46 -8.21 38.69
CA SER A 142 -9.72 -7.71 40.07
C SER A 142 -9.30 -8.78 41.07
N TYR A 143 -8.52 -8.36 42.07
CA TYR A 143 -8.15 -9.16 43.22
C TYR A 143 -8.74 -8.54 44.46
N ALA A 144 -8.85 -9.30 45.56
CA ALA A 144 -9.51 -8.86 46.77
C ALA A 144 -9.08 -7.50 47.32
N ASP A 145 -7.86 -7.06 47.04
CA ASP A 145 -7.25 -5.79 47.49
C ASP A 145 -6.83 -4.85 46.37
N GLY A 146 -7.23 -5.06 45.11
CA GLY A 146 -6.85 -4.17 44.01
C GLY A 146 -7.36 -4.54 42.64
N MET A 147 -7.34 -3.56 41.74
CA MET A 147 -7.59 -3.76 40.31
C MET A 147 -6.29 -3.64 39.53
N GLY A 148 -6.09 -4.51 38.56
CA GLY A 148 -4.93 -4.51 37.69
C GLY A 148 -5.30 -4.75 36.22
N VAL A 149 -4.36 -4.50 35.34
CA VAL A 149 -4.47 -4.81 33.91
C VAL A 149 -3.37 -5.79 33.55
N ALA A 150 -3.75 -6.97 33.05
CA ALA A 150 -2.81 -7.93 32.50
C ALA A 150 -2.77 -7.78 30.98
N ALA A 151 -1.58 -7.64 30.41
CA ALA A 151 -1.35 -7.68 28.97
C ALA A 151 -0.59 -8.96 28.63
N SER A 152 -1.18 -9.82 27.80
CA SER A 152 -0.53 -11.00 27.24
C SER A 152 -0.21 -10.74 25.77
N PHE A 153 1.03 -10.94 25.41
CA PHE A 153 1.53 -10.84 24.04
C PHE A 153 2.05 -12.20 23.60
N THR A 154 1.39 -12.82 22.61
CA THR A 154 1.85 -14.09 22.03
C THR A 154 2.51 -13.81 20.68
N PHE A 155 3.77 -14.19 20.54
CA PHE A 155 4.56 -14.06 19.32
C PHE A 155 4.22 -15.14 18.30
#